data_0f776d714e2b33bfb2e089f5ef2cbe09
#
_entry.id   0f776d714e2b33bfb2e089f5ef2cbe09
#
_cell.length_a   1.000
_cell.length_b   1.000
_cell.length_c   1.000
_cell.angle_alpha   90.00
_cell.angle_beta   90.00
_cell.angle_gamma   90.00
#
_symmetry.space_group_name_H-M   'P 1'
#
loop_
_entity.id
_entity.type
_entity.pdbx_description
1 polymer ?
#
loop_
_entity_poly.entity_id
_entity_poly.type
_entity_poly.pdbx_seq_one_letter_code
_entity_poly.pdbx_strand_id
1 'polypeptide(L)'
;MPNEMQPFRPRPTDGLKKPEKIREWPGYILRICAGFFHRLFYVVKLVYETKPVLLFLMAFFCLIGGVLPVVGAWITRDVLNAVAGLLSDTSAMPESFRGFLREAFTGRFRNLTFLLIFQFLYLLGTRVINRFSSAVNDLAGELLSNHIRLKIMNKAKTLDLSSFDRPEFYEKLENANREAGMRPLAILRATFDLVSALISAVSFVVILVGLHPLAPVIVALLALPGAVVSCIYRTRNFRYMRRHSKDRLRMEYFSRQLVDKDKAKEIRVMDLSEPMIERYR
;
A
#
# COMPACT_ATOMS: atom_id res chain seq x y z
N MET A 1 -12.26 -28.10 33.60
CA MET A 1 -12.96 -26.82 33.75
C MET A 1 -13.23 -26.28 32.35
N PRO A 2 -14.48 -26.10 31.91
CA PRO A 2 -14.77 -25.59 30.58
C PRO A 2 -14.45 -24.12 30.55
N ASN A 3 -13.55 -23.76 29.65
CA ASN A 3 -13.13 -22.40 29.38
C ASN A 3 -14.32 -21.65 28.79
N GLU A 4 -14.97 -20.80 29.59
CA GLU A 4 -16.09 -19.97 29.17
C GLU A 4 -15.71 -19.20 27.93
N MET A 5 -16.44 -19.44 26.85
CA MET A 5 -16.35 -18.64 25.62
C MET A 5 -16.63 -17.20 26.01
N GLN A 6 -15.61 -16.36 26.01
CA GLN A 6 -15.82 -14.92 26.15
C GLN A 6 -16.84 -14.47 25.11
N PRO A 7 -17.90 -13.78 25.52
CA PRO A 7 -18.92 -13.30 24.57
C PRO A 7 -18.26 -12.41 23.50
N PHE A 8 -18.67 -12.63 22.27
CA PHE A 8 -18.26 -11.81 21.12
C PHE A 8 -18.42 -10.32 21.45
N ARG A 9 -17.30 -9.65 21.73
CA ARG A 9 -17.30 -8.20 21.87
C ARG A 9 -17.48 -7.59 20.47
N PRO A 10 -18.59 -6.86 20.23
CA PRO A 10 -18.77 -6.19 18.94
C PRO A 10 -17.57 -5.29 18.67
N ARG A 11 -17.11 -5.28 17.41
CA ARG A 11 -15.94 -4.50 17.00
C ARG A 11 -16.21 -3.02 17.28
N PRO A 12 -15.24 -2.24 17.76
CA PRO A 12 -15.45 -0.80 18.08
C PRO A 12 -15.94 0.06 16.91
N THR A 13 -15.96 -0.49 15.70
CA THR A 13 -16.42 0.18 14.47
C THR A 13 -17.73 -0.39 13.90
N ASP A 14 -18.25 -1.48 14.48
CA ASP A 14 -19.53 -2.04 14.06
C ASP A 14 -20.66 -1.21 14.71
N GLY A 15 -21.13 -0.18 13.99
CA GLY A 15 -22.19 0.70 14.46
C GLY A 15 -21.84 2.18 14.50
N LEU A 16 -20.68 2.61 14.05
CA LEU A 16 -20.38 4.02 13.88
C LEU A 16 -21.25 4.62 12.76
N LYS A 17 -22.43 5.14 13.14
CA LYS A 17 -23.22 5.98 12.24
C LYS A 17 -22.38 7.19 11.83
N LYS A 18 -22.42 7.54 10.55
CA LYS A 18 -21.80 8.78 10.07
C LYS A 18 -22.39 9.96 10.86
N PRO A 19 -21.54 10.86 11.38
CA PRO A 19 -22.02 12.06 12.05
C PRO A 19 -22.77 12.94 11.04
N GLU A 20 -23.98 13.34 11.37
CA GLU A 20 -24.78 14.27 10.57
C GLU A 20 -24.33 15.73 10.77
N LYS A 21 -23.69 16.03 11.92
CA LYS A 21 -23.25 17.39 12.27
C LYS A 21 -21.72 17.51 12.19
N ILE A 22 -21.24 18.62 11.61
CA ILE A 22 -19.82 18.94 11.44
C ILE A 22 -19.07 18.94 12.79
N ARG A 23 -19.74 19.31 13.87
CA ARG A 23 -19.17 19.37 15.24
C ARG A 23 -18.81 17.99 15.81
N GLU A 24 -19.35 16.90 15.29
CA GLU A 24 -19.08 15.53 15.74
C GLU A 24 -17.93 14.84 14.97
N TRP A 25 -17.45 15.50 13.91
CA TRP A 25 -16.37 14.97 13.07
C TRP A 25 -15.05 14.71 13.80
N PRO A 26 -14.55 15.61 14.69
CA PRO A 26 -13.29 15.34 15.39
C PRO A 26 -13.37 14.11 16.30
N GLY A 27 -14.49 13.92 17.02
CA GLY A 27 -14.68 12.73 17.84
C GLY A 27 -14.83 11.43 17.03
N TYR A 28 -15.45 11.52 15.85
CA TYR A 28 -15.56 10.40 14.91
C TYR A 28 -14.21 10.00 14.34
N ILE A 29 -13.40 10.98 13.92
CA ILE A 29 -12.02 10.77 13.42
C ILE A 29 -11.16 10.15 14.52
N LEU A 30 -11.24 10.66 15.75
CA LEU A 30 -10.46 10.15 16.89
C LEU A 30 -10.79 8.69 17.20
N ARG A 31 -12.07 8.29 17.14
CA ARG A 31 -12.51 6.90 17.32
C ARG A 31 -12.04 5.98 16.19
N ILE A 32 -12.05 6.47 14.93
CA ILE A 32 -11.51 5.72 13.80
C ILE A 32 -10.01 5.54 13.97
N CYS A 33 -9.28 6.60 14.33
CA CYS A 33 -7.84 6.54 14.58
C CYS A 33 -7.50 5.57 15.72
N ALA A 34 -8.22 5.65 16.84
CA ALA A 34 -8.01 4.73 17.97
C ALA A 34 -8.26 3.26 17.57
N GLY A 35 -9.34 3.00 16.81
CA GLY A 35 -9.60 1.66 16.26
C GLY A 35 -8.55 1.19 15.27
N PHE A 36 -8.00 2.10 14.47
CA PHE A 36 -6.91 1.82 13.55
C PHE A 36 -5.62 1.48 14.30
N PHE A 37 -5.22 2.29 15.27
CA PHE A 37 -4.01 2.06 16.08
C PHE A 37 -4.06 0.74 16.85
N HIS A 38 -5.22 0.39 17.40
CA HIS A 38 -5.38 -0.90 18.09
C HIS A 38 -5.19 -2.09 17.15
N ARG A 39 -5.76 -2.03 15.95
CA ARG A 39 -5.59 -3.07 14.92
C ARG A 39 -4.16 -3.13 14.40
N LEU A 40 -3.55 -1.97 14.22
CA LEU A 40 -2.16 -1.86 13.82
C LEU A 40 -1.24 -2.52 14.84
N PHE A 41 -1.42 -2.20 16.11
CA PHE A 41 -0.64 -2.79 17.19
C PHE A 41 -0.75 -4.32 17.22
N TYR A 42 -1.95 -4.84 16.97
CA TYR A 42 -2.16 -6.27 16.85
C TYR A 42 -1.38 -6.89 15.68
N VAL A 43 -1.39 -6.25 14.51
CA VAL A 43 -0.65 -6.74 13.33
C VAL A 43 0.84 -6.64 13.56
N VAL A 44 1.34 -5.53 14.11
CA VAL A 44 2.75 -5.35 14.47
C VAL A 44 3.21 -6.42 15.44
N LYS A 45 2.40 -6.71 16.50
CA LYS A 45 2.67 -7.78 17.44
C LYS A 45 2.76 -9.14 16.75
N LEU A 46 1.87 -9.41 15.80
CA LEU A 46 1.84 -10.67 15.06
C LEU A 46 3.09 -10.86 14.19
N VAL A 47 3.57 -9.79 13.55
CA VAL A 47 4.84 -9.81 12.78
C VAL A 47 6.04 -9.98 13.72
N TYR A 48 6.02 -9.30 14.87
CA TYR A 48 7.05 -9.44 15.88
C TYR A 48 7.15 -10.89 16.42
N GLU A 49 6.01 -11.55 16.64
CA GLU A 49 5.96 -12.97 17.04
C GLU A 49 6.50 -13.91 15.95
N THR A 50 6.38 -13.51 14.67
CA THR A 50 6.86 -14.33 13.53
C THR A 50 8.39 -14.22 13.38
N LYS A 51 8.90 -13.01 13.16
CA LYS A 51 10.34 -12.69 13.11
C LYS A 51 10.55 -11.18 13.36
N PRO A 52 11.12 -10.78 14.51
CA PRO A 52 11.34 -9.38 14.84
C PRO A 52 12.28 -8.66 13.85
N VAL A 53 13.26 -9.37 13.27
CA VAL A 53 14.20 -8.81 12.29
C VAL A 53 13.50 -8.24 11.07
N LEU A 54 12.42 -8.88 10.59
CA LEU A 54 11.67 -8.39 9.43
C LEU A 54 10.97 -7.08 9.73
N LEU A 55 10.43 -6.92 10.94
CA LEU A 55 9.78 -5.68 11.36
C LEU A 55 10.79 -4.51 11.39
N PHE A 56 11.97 -4.73 11.96
CA PHE A 56 13.03 -3.72 11.97
C PHE A 56 13.51 -3.37 10.57
N LEU A 57 13.63 -4.36 9.69
CA LEU A 57 14.04 -4.15 8.31
C LEU A 57 12.99 -3.34 7.52
N MET A 58 11.69 -3.66 7.71
CA MET A 58 10.59 -2.89 7.12
C MET A 58 10.57 -1.45 7.64
N ALA A 59 10.76 -1.23 8.95
CA ALA A 59 10.84 0.10 9.54
C ALA A 59 12.06 0.89 9.00
N PHE A 60 13.19 0.25 8.86
CA PHE A 60 14.41 0.83 8.28
C PHE A 60 14.19 1.31 6.84
N PHE A 61 13.61 0.44 5.98
CA PHE A 61 13.28 0.82 4.61
C PHE A 61 12.19 1.89 4.53
N CYS A 62 11.25 1.92 5.48
CA CYS A 62 10.26 2.98 5.59
C CYS A 62 10.92 4.35 5.83
N LEU A 63 11.87 4.42 6.77
CA LEU A 63 12.61 5.65 7.06
C LEU A 63 13.42 6.11 5.84
N ILE A 64 14.16 5.21 5.23
CA ILE A 64 14.91 5.51 4.01
C ILE A 64 13.95 6.00 2.90
N GLY A 65 12.86 5.28 2.65
CA GLY A 65 11.85 5.63 1.65
C GLY A 65 11.21 7.00 1.89
N GLY A 66 11.12 7.45 3.15
CA GLY A 66 10.66 8.78 3.52
C GLY A 66 11.67 9.90 3.21
N VAL A 67 12.96 9.63 3.35
CA VAL A 67 14.03 10.62 3.14
C VAL A 67 14.49 10.68 1.67
N LEU A 68 14.49 9.56 0.96
CA LEU A 68 14.94 9.47 -0.43
C LEU A 68 14.34 10.53 -1.36
N PRO A 69 13.02 10.79 -1.40
CA PRO A 69 12.46 11.79 -2.31
C PRO A 69 13.01 13.20 -2.08
N VAL A 70 13.35 13.52 -0.84
CA VAL A 70 13.90 14.82 -0.43
C VAL A 70 15.33 15.00 -0.96
N VAL A 71 16.16 13.97 -0.80
CA VAL A 71 17.53 13.94 -1.38
C VAL A 71 17.47 14.07 -2.91
N GLY A 72 16.53 13.37 -3.55
CA GLY A 72 16.31 13.48 -4.99
C GLY A 72 15.93 14.89 -5.44
N ALA A 73 15.08 15.57 -4.67
CA ALA A 73 14.72 16.96 -4.96
C ALA A 73 15.91 17.93 -4.85
N TRP A 74 16.79 17.74 -3.86
CA TRP A 74 18.00 18.54 -3.73
C TRP A 74 18.96 18.37 -4.91
N ILE A 75 19.23 17.12 -5.28
CA ILE A 75 20.11 16.83 -6.44
C ILE A 75 19.50 17.42 -7.73
N THR A 76 18.18 17.26 -7.92
CA THR A 76 17.48 17.82 -9.09
C THR A 76 17.55 19.35 -9.12
N ARG A 77 17.44 20.02 -7.97
CA ARG A 77 17.62 21.46 -7.85
C ARG A 77 19.00 21.89 -8.31
N ASP A 78 20.06 21.20 -7.86
CA ASP A 78 21.43 21.55 -8.21
C ASP A 78 21.72 21.32 -9.69
N VAL A 79 21.14 20.27 -10.28
CA VAL A 79 21.20 20.03 -11.73
C VAL A 79 20.50 21.16 -12.49
N LEU A 80 19.30 21.59 -12.07
CA LEU A 80 18.58 22.68 -12.71
C LEU A 80 19.32 24.01 -12.62
N ASN A 81 19.92 24.31 -11.47
CA ASN A 81 20.73 25.51 -11.28
C ASN A 81 21.98 25.50 -12.18
N ALA A 82 22.64 24.35 -12.32
CA ALA A 82 23.79 24.19 -13.20
C ALA A 82 23.42 24.38 -14.66
N VAL A 83 22.27 23.83 -15.09
CA VAL A 83 21.72 24.03 -16.46
C VAL A 83 21.36 25.49 -16.69
N ALA A 84 20.64 26.14 -15.76
CA ALA A 84 20.28 27.54 -15.86
C ALA A 84 21.50 28.47 -15.95
N GLY A 85 22.55 28.18 -15.18
CA GLY A 85 23.82 28.91 -15.24
C GLY A 85 24.52 28.76 -16.60
N LEU A 86 24.44 27.61 -17.23
CA LEU A 86 25.01 27.40 -18.57
C LEU A 86 24.19 28.07 -19.68
N LEU A 87 22.88 28.13 -19.54
CA LEU A 87 21.99 28.80 -20.52
C LEU A 87 22.10 30.34 -20.48
N SER A 88 22.44 30.90 -19.33
CA SER A 88 22.63 32.36 -19.20
C SER A 88 23.93 32.85 -19.86
N ASP A 89 24.88 31.95 -20.08
CA ASP A 89 26.17 32.24 -20.73
C ASP A 89 26.10 31.83 -22.22
N THR A 90 25.73 32.75 -23.09
CA THR A 90 25.48 32.57 -24.52
C THR A 90 26.75 32.31 -25.38
N SER A 91 27.86 31.89 -24.85
CA SER A 91 29.06 31.56 -25.62
C SER A 91 28.97 30.18 -26.29
N ALA A 92 29.28 30.17 -27.59
CA ALA A 92 29.06 29.08 -28.55
C ALA A 92 29.20 27.64 -28.04
N MET A 93 28.20 26.81 -28.36
CA MET A 93 28.33 25.34 -28.21
C MET A 93 29.46 24.82 -29.10
N PRO A 94 30.25 23.86 -28.62
CA PRO A 94 31.28 23.24 -29.44
C PRO A 94 30.66 22.49 -30.61
N GLU A 95 31.06 22.81 -31.84
CA GLU A 95 30.55 22.22 -33.08
C GLU A 95 30.92 20.74 -33.27
N SER A 96 31.87 20.21 -32.48
CA SER A 96 32.36 18.85 -32.62
C SER A 96 32.04 17.99 -31.42
N PHE A 97 31.55 16.76 -31.64
CA PHE A 97 31.24 15.78 -30.57
C PHE A 97 32.48 15.46 -29.69
N ARG A 98 33.69 15.43 -30.26
CA ARG A 98 34.93 15.26 -29.50
C ARG A 98 35.26 16.48 -28.63
N GLY A 99 35.00 17.68 -29.14
CA GLY A 99 35.11 18.92 -28.37
C GLY A 99 34.12 18.93 -27.19
N PHE A 100 32.86 18.54 -27.42
CA PHE A 100 31.84 18.40 -26.40
C PHE A 100 32.26 17.41 -25.29
N LEU A 101 32.75 16.22 -25.63
CA LEU A 101 33.22 15.26 -24.65
C LEU A 101 34.41 15.79 -23.80
N ARG A 102 35.33 16.49 -24.42
CA ARG A 102 36.47 17.08 -23.71
C ARG A 102 36.03 18.18 -22.76
N GLU A 103 35.12 19.05 -23.16
CA GLU A 103 34.55 20.08 -22.32
C GLU A 103 33.65 19.52 -21.21
N ALA A 104 32.95 18.40 -21.48
CA ALA A 104 32.14 17.69 -20.48
C ALA A 104 32.95 17.18 -19.29
N PHE A 105 34.21 16.72 -19.55
CA PHE A 105 35.05 16.14 -18.49
C PHE A 105 36.09 17.09 -17.92
N THR A 106 36.60 18.03 -18.70
CA THR A 106 37.73 18.90 -18.30
C THR A 106 37.41 20.38 -18.32
N GLY A 107 36.32 20.80 -18.96
CA GLY A 107 35.96 22.18 -19.17
C GLY A 107 34.78 22.68 -18.32
N ARG A 108 34.05 23.60 -18.92
CA ARG A 108 32.90 24.35 -18.37
C ARG A 108 31.74 23.42 -17.95
N PHE A 109 31.52 22.31 -18.67
CA PHE A 109 30.44 21.36 -18.41
C PHE A 109 30.78 20.31 -17.33
N ARG A 110 32.02 20.32 -16.79
CA ARG A 110 32.46 19.33 -15.78
C ARG A 110 31.52 19.23 -14.60
N ASN A 111 31.07 20.35 -14.04
CA ASN A 111 30.18 20.34 -12.87
C ASN A 111 28.81 19.77 -13.23
N LEU A 112 28.26 20.13 -14.40
CA LEU A 112 26.99 19.56 -14.87
C LEU A 112 27.12 18.04 -15.12
N THR A 113 28.18 17.60 -15.76
CA THR A 113 28.42 16.18 -16.04
C THR A 113 28.55 15.38 -14.73
N PHE A 114 29.29 15.91 -13.74
CA PHE A 114 29.40 15.27 -12.43
C PHE A 114 28.05 15.19 -11.72
N LEU A 115 27.23 16.25 -11.72
CA LEU A 115 25.90 16.27 -11.16
C LEU A 115 24.96 15.29 -11.86
N LEU A 116 25.03 15.15 -13.19
CA LEU A 116 24.26 14.18 -13.94
C LEU A 116 24.65 12.73 -13.62
N ILE A 117 25.95 12.46 -13.49
CA ILE A 117 26.42 11.14 -13.05
C ILE A 117 25.92 10.84 -11.63
N PHE A 118 26.00 11.80 -10.73
CA PHE A 118 25.51 11.66 -9.37
C PHE A 118 23.98 11.45 -9.33
N GLN A 119 23.23 12.19 -10.14
CA GLN A 119 21.79 11.99 -10.32
C GLN A 119 21.46 10.59 -10.84
N PHE A 120 22.23 10.10 -11.83
CA PHE A 120 22.04 8.76 -12.35
C PHE A 120 22.34 7.69 -11.28
N LEU A 121 23.43 7.84 -10.54
CA LEU A 121 23.80 6.93 -9.45
C LEU A 121 22.74 6.93 -8.33
N TYR A 122 22.21 8.11 -8.00
CA TYR A 122 21.09 8.24 -7.06
C TYR A 122 19.85 7.50 -7.55
N LEU A 123 19.46 7.63 -8.82
CA LEU A 123 18.32 6.93 -9.40
C LEU A 123 18.51 5.40 -9.37
N LEU A 124 19.71 4.92 -9.70
CA LEU A 124 20.04 3.50 -9.58
C LEU A 124 19.94 3.03 -8.11
N GLY A 125 20.55 3.77 -7.19
CA GLY A 125 20.50 3.46 -5.75
C GLY A 125 19.06 3.38 -5.24
N THR A 126 18.22 4.34 -5.63
CA THR A 126 16.79 4.35 -5.27
C THR A 126 16.05 3.12 -5.83
N ARG A 127 16.33 2.72 -7.06
CA ARG A 127 15.74 1.52 -7.67
C ARG A 127 16.14 0.25 -6.91
N VAL A 128 17.41 0.13 -6.56
CA VAL A 128 17.96 -1.00 -5.79
C VAL A 128 17.30 -1.05 -4.40
N ILE A 129 17.28 0.07 -3.68
CA ILE A 129 16.65 0.15 -2.34
C ILE A 129 15.17 -0.24 -2.40
N ASN A 130 14.42 0.29 -3.37
CA ASN A 130 13.01 -0.05 -3.53
C ASN A 130 12.81 -1.54 -3.86
N ARG A 131 13.70 -2.14 -4.63
CA ARG A 131 13.65 -3.57 -4.94
C ARG A 131 13.89 -4.43 -3.71
N PHE A 132 14.89 -4.07 -2.90
CA PHE A 132 15.14 -4.76 -1.62
C PHE A 132 13.98 -4.59 -0.64
N SER A 133 13.43 -3.38 -0.52
CA SER A 133 12.24 -3.11 0.30
C SER A 133 11.06 -4.00 -0.12
N SER A 134 10.80 -4.11 -1.43
CA SER A 134 9.74 -4.99 -1.94
C SER A 134 10.00 -6.45 -1.60
N ALA A 135 11.23 -6.94 -1.78
CA ALA A 135 11.59 -8.32 -1.45
C ALA A 135 11.41 -8.63 0.04
N VAL A 136 11.79 -7.70 0.92
CA VAL A 136 11.56 -7.84 2.38
C VAL A 136 10.06 -7.88 2.70
N ASN A 137 9.27 -7.01 2.05
CA ASN A 137 7.83 -6.98 2.21
C ASN A 137 7.15 -8.27 1.73
N ASP A 138 7.62 -8.85 0.63
CA ASP A 138 7.07 -10.09 0.09
C ASP A 138 7.41 -11.28 1.00
N LEU A 139 8.66 -11.36 1.47
CA LEU A 139 9.09 -12.38 2.43
C LEU A 139 8.34 -12.27 3.76
N ALA A 140 8.16 -11.05 4.28
CA ALA A 140 7.39 -10.81 5.50
C ALA A 140 5.93 -11.26 5.32
N GLY A 141 5.36 -11.02 4.14
CA GLY A 141 4.00 -11.45 3.80
C GLY A 141 3.81 -12.95 3.81
N GLU A 142 4.73 -13.67 3.20
CA GLU A 142 4.67 -15.13 3.13
C GLU A 142 4.82 -15.76 4.50
N LEU A 143 5.81 -15.34 5.29
CA LEU A 143 6.04 -15.84 6.64
C LEU A 143 4.86 -15.52 7.56
N LEU A 144 4.30 -14.31 7.46
CA LEU A 144 3.13 -13.89 8.23
C LEU A 144 1.89 -14.73 7.86
N SER A 145 1.66 -14.94 6.55
CA SER A 145 0.56 -15.78 6.05
C SER A 145 0.65 -17.19 6.62
N ASN A 146 1.82 -17.81 6.55
CA ASN A 146 2.06 -19.14 7.09
C ASN A 146 1.84 -19.19 8.61
N HIS A 147 2.33 -18.20 9.34
CA HIS A 147 2.14 -18.12 10.80
C HIS A 147 0.66 -18.00 11.17
N ILE A 148 -0.10 -17.18 10.44
CA ILE A 148 -1.55 -17.03 10.69
C ILE A 148 -2.29 -18.33 10.36
N ARG A 149 -1.98 -18.97 9.24
CA ARG A 149 -2.58 -20.28 8.88
C ARG A 149 -2.32 -21.33 9.93
N LEU A 150 -1.09 -21.41 10.48
CA LEU A 150 -0.77 -22.30 11.58
C LEU A 150 -1.58 -21.97 12.85
N LYS A 151 -1.75 -20.69 13.18
CA LYS A 151 -2.61 -20.27 14.30
C LYS A 151 -4.07 -20.68 14.08
N ILE A 152 -4.59 -20.56 12.86
CA ILE A 152 -5.96 -20.98 12.50
C ILE A 152 -6.09 -22.50 12.66
N MET A 153 -5.15 -23.28 12.11
CA MET A 153 -5.18 -24.76 12.21
C MET A 153 -5.10 -25.22 13.66
N ASN A 154 -4.20 -24.64 14.45
CA ASN A 154 -4.08 -24.98 15.88
C ASN A 154 -5.35 -24.61 16.66
N LYS A 155 -6.02 -23.52 16.30
CA LYS A 155 -7.30 -23.16 16.91
C LYS A 155 -8.40 -24.12 16.48
N ALA A 156 -8.46 -24.47 15.19
CA ALA A 156 -9.44 -25.42 14.66
C ALA A 156 -9.32 -26.81 15.36
N LYS A 157 -8.09 -27.28 15.62
CA LYS A 157 -7.84 -28.53 16.35
C LYS A 157 -8.45 -28.53 17.77
N THR A 158 -8.54 -27.38 18.42
CA THR A 158 -9.05 -27.25 19.80
C THR A 158 -10.55 -26.99 19.88
N LEU A 159 -11.24 -26.89 18.74
CA LEU A 159 -12.68 -26.63 18.67
C LEU A 159 -13.48 -27.90 18.69
N ASP A 160 -14.65 -27.80 19.30
CA ASP A 160 -15.60 -28.91 19.38
C ASP A 160 -16.23 -29.17 18.00
N LEU A 161 -16.48 -30.44 17.68
CA LEU A 161 -17.03 -30.86 16.39
C LEU A 161 -18.40 -30.21 16.11
N SER A 162 -19.20 -30.00 17.14
CA SER A 162 -20.48 -29.30 17.06
C SER A 162 -20.38 -27.84 16.57
N SER A 163 -19.18 -27.25 16.67
CA SER A 163 -18.94 -25.88 16.14
C SER A 163 -18.86 -25.84 14.64
N PHE A 164 -18.44 -26.93 14.00
CA PHE A 164 -18.34 -27.04 12.53
C PHE A 164 -19.71 -27.23 11.87
N ASP A 165 -20.70 -27.76 12.60
CA ASP A 165 -22.07 -27.92 12.11
C ASP A 165 -22.83 -26.59 12.07
N ARG A 166 -22.29 -25.52 12.68
CA ARG A 166 -22.89 -24.19 12.66
C ARG A 166 -22.47 -23.40 11.40
N PRO A 167 -23.40 -23.08 10.48
CA PRO A 167 -23.07 -22.39 9.22
C PRO A 167 -22.32 -21.06 9.44
N GLU A 168 -22.72 -20.27 10.44
CA GLU A 168 -22.09 -19.00 10.77
C GLU A 168 -20.62 -19.14 11.21
N PHE A 169 -20.29 -20.23 11.89
CA PHE A 169 -18.94 -20.49 12.33
C PHE A 169 -18.06 -20.93 11.16
N TYR A 170 -18.57 -21.83 10.32
CA TYR A 170 -17.87 -22.31 9.13
C TYR A 170 -17.57 -21.14 8.18
N GLU A 171 -18.54 -20.28 7.92
CA GLU A 171 -18.34 -19.07 7.10
C GLU A 171 -17.25 -18.15 7.67
N LYS A 172 -17.23 -17.95 8.99
CA LYS A 172 -16.19 -17.15 9.66
C LYS A 172 -14.80 -17.78 9.54
N LEU A 173 -14.71 -19.10 9.69
CA LEU A 173 -13.47 -19.85 9.58
C LEU A 173 -12.91 -19.81 8.14
N GLU A 174 -13.77 -20.03 7.17
CA GLU A 174 -13.40 -19.96 5.74
C GLU A 174 -12.96 -18.56 5.35
N ASN A 175 -13.71 -17.53 5.76
CA ASN A 175 -13.33 -16.14 5.55
C ASN A 175 -12.00 -15.79 6.22
N ALA A 176 -11.76 -16.26 7.45
CA ALA A 176 -10.49 -16.06 8.16
C ALA A 176 -9.34 -16.72 7.40
N ASN A 177 -9.51 -17.94 6.93
CA ASN A 177 -8.47 -18.65 6.19
C ASN A 177 -8.17 -18.00 4.83
N ARG A 178 -9.20 -17.57 4.12
CA ARG A 178 -9.05 -16.87 2.83
C ARG A 178 -8.36 -15.52 2.96
N GLU A 179 -8.67 -14.78 4.02
CA GLU A 179 -8.13 -13.43 4.26
C GLU A 179 -6.79 -13.42 5.00
N ALA A 180 -6.42 -14.53 5.64
CA ALA A 180 -5.22 -14.66 6.47
C ALA A 180 -3.92 -14.32 5.71
N GLY A 181 -3.86 -14.62 4.42
CA GLY A 181 -2.66 -14.41 3.63
C GLY A 181 -2.39 -12.97 3.20
N MET A 182 -3.44 -12.19 2.95
CA MET A 182 -3.29 -10.91 2.23
C MET A 182 -3.59 -9.68 3.10
N ARG A 183 -4.64 -9.72 3.92
CA ARG A 183 -5.10 -8.54 4.68
C ARG A 183 -4.13 -8.01 5.72
N PRO A 184 -3.50 -8.84 6.57
CA PRO A 184 -2.59 -8.33 7.59
C PRO A 184 -1.38 -7.64 7.00
N LEU A 185 -0.81 -8.21 5.94
CA LEU A 185 0.30 -7.60 5.22
C LEU A 185 -0.09 -6.28 4.53
N ALA A 186 -1.26 -6.23 3.89
CA ALA A 186 -1.75 -5.00 3.26
C ALA A 186 -1.92 -3.86 4.27
N ILE A 187 -2.42 -4.14 5.48
CA ILE A 187 -2.53 -3.17 6.56
C ILE A 187 -1.14 -2.69 7.00
N LEU A 188 -0.20 -3.61 7.17
CA LEU A 188 1.15 -3.28 7.60
C LEU A 188 1.87 -2.40 6.55
N ARG A 189 1.83 -2.80 5.28
CA ARG A 189 2.39 -2.00 4.17
C ARG A 189 1.78 -0.62 4.12
N ALA A 190 0.45 -0.51 4.10
CA ALA A 190 -0.24 0.78 4.05
C ALA A 190 0.15 1.69 5.23
N THR A 191 0.47 1.11 6.38
CA THR A 191 0.93 1.89 7.54
C THR A 191 2.35 2.40 7.36
N PHE A 192 3.27 1.57 6.90
CA PHE A 192 4.64 2.01 6.62
C PHE A 192 4.67 3.04 5.48
N ASP A 193 3.86 2.86 4.43
CA ASP A 193 3.71 3.83 3.35
C ASP A 193 3.17 5.18 3.87
N LEU A 194 2.21 5.16 4.81
CA LEU A 194 1.69 6.37 5.44
C LEU A 194 2.77 7.09 6.26
N VAL A 195 3.55 6.36 7.06
CA VAL A 195 4.65 6.93 7.85
C VAL A 195 5.72 7.51 6.94
N SER A 196 6.14 6.78 5.90
CA SER A 196 7.08 7.25 4.89
C SER A 196 6.59 8.54 4.20
N ALA A 197 5.32 8.57 3.80
CA ALA A 197 4.71 9.74 3.18
C ALA A 197 4.66 10.95 4.13
N LEU A 198 4.39 10.74 5.42
CA LEU A 198 4.43 11.80 6.42
C LEU A 198 5.84 12.37 6.61
N ILE A 199 6.86 11.50 6.68
CA ILE A 199 8.26 11.93 6.77
C ILE A 199 8.63 12.77 5.55
N SER A 200 8.30 12.30 4.35
CA SER A 200 8.54 13.04 3.10
C SER A 200 7.80 14.38 3.10
N ALA A 201 6.54 14.41 3.48
CA ALA A 201 5.74 15.63 3.49
C ALA A 201 6.33 16.69 4.45
N VAL A 202 6.68 16.30 5.68
CA VAL A 202 7.33 17.21 6.64
C VAL A 202 8.65 17.73 6.09
N SER A 203 9.48 16.86 5.52
CA SER A 203 10.78 17.25 4.97
C SER A 203 10.64 18.20 3.79
N PHE A 204 9.65 17.98 2.88
CA PHE A 204 9.36 18.92 1.79
C PHE A 204 8.83 20.26 2.30
N VAL A 205 7.99 20.28 3.33
CA VAL A 205 7.53 21.54 3.96
C VAL A 205 8.70 22.33 4.50
N VAL A 206 9.64 21.69 5.18
CA VAL A 206 10.86 22.36 5.71
C VAL A 206 11.67 22.99 4.58
N ILE A 207 11.88 22.28 3.46
CA ILE A 207 12.61 22.81 2.31
C ILE A 207 11.87 24.01 1.69
N LEU A 208 10.55 23.89 1.50
CA LEU A 208 9.74 24.94 0.89
C LEU A 208 9.67 26.21 1.74
N VAL A 209 9.59 26.07 3.08
CA VAL A 209 9.65 27.21 4.00
C VAL A 209 10.99 27.93 3.90
N GLY A 210 12.09 27.19 3.70
CA GLY A 210 13.42 27.76 3.49
C GLY A 210 13.54 28.57 2.19
N LEU A 211 12.70 28.31 1.18
CA LEU A 211 12.63 29.09 -0.07
C LEU A 211 11.73 30.31 0.09
N HIS A 212 10.51 30.11 0.52
CA HIS A 212 9.51 31.16 0.76
C HIS A 212 8.40 30.64 1.68
N PRO A 213 8.02 31.38 2.75
CA PRO A 213 7.06 30.88 3.74
C PRO A 213 5.65 30.59 3.18
N LEU A 214 5.28 31.22 2.06
CA LEU A 214 3.99 30.99 1.39
C LEU A 214 4.01 29.77 0.44
N ALA A 215 5.18 29.29 0.03
CA ALA A 215 5.31 28.20 -0.94
C ALA A 215 4.59 26.90 -0.50
N PRO A 216 4.74 26.39 0.73
CA PRO A 216 4.03 25.18 1.15
C PRO A 216 2.51 25.34 1.16
N VAL A 217 2.01 26.55 1.47
CA VAL A 217 0.56 26.83 1.47
C VAL A 217 0.00 26.77 0.06
N ILE A 218 0.68 27.38 -0.92
CA ILE A 218 0.27 27.35 -2.33
C ILE A 218 0.25 25.92 -2.86
N VAL A 219 1.32 25.15 -2.60
CA VAL A 219 1.41 23.74 -3.03
C VAL A 219 0.30 22.91 -2.39
N ALA A 220 0.04 23.08 -1.09
CA ALA A 220 -1.03 22.39 -0.39
C ALA A 220 -2.41 22.73 -1.00
N LEU A 221 -2.66 24.01 -1.29
CA LEU A 221 -3.92 24.47 -1.89
C LEU A 221 -4.13 23.86 -3.28
N LEU A 222 -3.08 23.80 -4.10
CA LEU A 222 -3.13 23.18 -5.44
C LEU A 222 -3.32 21.66 -5.38
N ALA A 223 -2.82 20.99 -4.34
CA ALA A 223 -2.97 19.55 -4.15
C ALA A 223 -4.37 19.14 -3.67
N LEU A 224 -5.10 20.03 -2.98
CA LEU A 224 -6.42 19.73 -2.40
C LEU A 224 -7.45 19.23 -3.43
N PRO A 225 -7.65 19.86 -4.60
CA PRO A 225 -8.64 19.40 -5.58
C PRO A 225 -8.38 17.94 -6.02
N GLY A 226 -7.12 17.60 -6.30
CA GLY A 226 -6.72 16.22 -6.66
C GLY A 226 -6.99 15.21 -5.54
N ALA A 227 -6.69 15.56 -4.30
CA ALA A 227 -6.96 14.74 -3.13
C ALA A 227 -8.47 14.50 -2.93
N VAL A 228 -9.28 15.55 -3.05
CA VAL A 228 -10.75 15.48 -2.92
C VAL A 228 -11.35 14.57 -4.01
N VAL A 229 -10.95 14.77 -5.26
CA VAL A 229 -11.41 13.96 -6.39
C VAL A 229 -11.02 12.48 -6.15
N SER A 230 -9.78 12.20 -5.79
CA SER A 230 -9.31 10.84 -5.49
C SER A 230 -10.11 10.19 -4.36
N CYS A 231 -10.41 10.93 -3.29
CA CYS A 231 -11.20 10.45 -2.16
C CYS A 231 -12.65 10.11 -2.58
N ILE A 232 -13.28 10.98 -3.39
CA ILE A 232 -14.65 10.76 -3.93
C ILE A 232 -14.68 9.50 -4.80
N TYR A 233 -13.73 9.37 -5.75
CA TYR A 233 -13.69 8.21 -6.63
C TYR A 233 -13.41 6.91 -5.88
N ARG A 234 -12.48 6.89 -4.93
CA ARG A 234 -12.21 5.71 -4.09
C ARG A 234 -13.46 5.31 -3.30
N THR A 235 -14.19 6.28 -2.74
CA THR A 235 -15.42 6.02 -1.98
C THR A 235 -16.54 5.51 -2.89
N ARG A 236 -16.69 6.06 -4.10
CA ARG A 236 -17.67 5.58 -5.09
C ARG A 236 -17.35 4.16 -5.55
N ASN A 237 -16.08 3.89 -5.88
CA ASN A 237 -15.63 2.57 -6.31
C ASN A 237 -15.86 1.52 -5.22
N PHE A 238 -15.52 1.83 -3.96
CA PHE A 238 -15.78 0.95 -2.83
C PHE A 238 -17.27 0.62 -2.67
N ARG A 239 -18.15 1.63 -2.77
CA ARG A 239 -19.60 1.42 -2.70
C ARG A 239 -20.12 0.59 -3.88
N TYR A 240 -19.61 0.84 -5.08
CA TYR A 240 -19.96 0.08 -6.27
C TYR A 240 -19.58 -1.40 -6.08
N MET A 241 -18.34 -1.68 -5.72
CA MET A 241 -17.86 -3.04 -5.45
C MET A 241 -18.68 -3.76 -4.38
N ARG A 242 -19.08 -3.04 -3.33
CA ARG A 242 -19.90 -3.61 -2.25
C ARG A 242 -21.34 -3.88 -2.68
N ARG A 243 -21.95 -3.04 -3.51
CA ARG A 243 -23.30 -3.25 -4.03
C ARG A 243 -23.37 -4.47 -4.95
N HIS A 244 -22.38 -4.64 -5.82
CA HIS A 244 -22.32 -5.74 -6.77
C HIS A 244 -21.58 -6.99 -6.22
N SER A 245 -21.32 -7.04 -4.91
CA SER A 245 -20.65 -8.20 -4.31
C SER A 245 -21.43 -9.50 -4.45
N LYS A 246 -22.76 -9.45 -4.39
CA LYS A 246 -23.64 -10.63 -4.57
C LYS A 246 -23.62 -11.13 -6.01
N ASP A 247 -23.67 -10.22 -6.98
CA ASP A 247 -23.65 -10.58 -8.40
C ASP A 247 -22.28 -11.17 -8.77
N ARG A 248 -21.20 -10.60 -8.24
CA ARG A 248 -19.85 -11.12 -8.41
C ARG A 248 -19.67 -12.51 -7.80
N LEU A 249 -20.26 -12.79 -6.64
CA LEU A 249 -20.24 -14.13 -6.05
C LEU A 249 -21.01 -15.12 -6.90
N ARG A 250 -22.14 -14.73 -7.51
CA ARG A 250 -22.87 -15.58 -8.45
C ARG A 250 -22.06 -15.87 -9.71
N MET A 251 -21.44 -14.84 -10.29
CA MET A 251 -20.56 -15.01 -11.46
C MET A 251 -19.37 -15.93 -11.14
N GLU A 252 -18.72 -15.73 -9.99
CA GLU A 252 -17.63 -16.60 -9.53
C GLU A 252 -18.10 -18.05 -9.32
N TYR A 253 -19.31 -18.24 -8.81
CA TYR A 253 -19.90 -19.56 -8.66
C TYR A 253 -20.10 -20.24 -10.01
N PHE A 254 -20.71 -19.60 -11.00
CA PHE A 254 -20.91 -20.18 -12.33
C PHE A 254 -19.57 -20.47 -13.02
N SER A 255 -18.62 -19.56 -12.97
CA SER A 255 -17.28 -19.75 -13.52
C SER A 255 -16.57 -20.94 -12.88
N ARG A 256 -16.62 -21.05 -11.55
CA ARG A 256 -15.99 -22.17 -10.83
C ARG A 256 -16.63 -23.52 -11.18
N GLN A 257 -17.96 -23.58 -11.26
CA GLN A 257 -18.68 -24.80 -11.60
C GLN A 257 -18.31 -25.34 -13.00
N LEU A 258 -18.18 -24.43 -13.99
CA LEU A 258 -17.84 -24.80 -15.37
C LEU A 258 -16.39 -25.28 -15.53
N VAL A 259 -15.47 -24.81 -14.67
CA VAL A 259 -14.03 -25.13 -14.77
C VAL A 259 -13.62 -26.27 -13.82
N ASP A 260 -14.47 -26.60 -12.85
CA ASP A 260 -14.19 -27.65 -11.87
C ASP A 260 -14.25 -29.03 -12.53
N LYS A 261 -13.15 -29.79 -12.39
CA LYS A 261 -12.98 -31.14 -12.95
C LYS A 261 -14.09 -32.11 -12.50
N ASP A 262 -14.48 -32.02 -11.23
CA ASP A 262 -15.43 -32.98 -10.64
C ASP A 262 -16.85 -32.74 -11.16
N LYS A 263 -17.19 -31.50 -11.51
CA LYS A 263 -18.51 -31.11 -11.98
C LYS A 263 -18.65 -30.99 -13.50
N ALA A 264 -17.53 -30.89 -14.21
CA ALA A 264 -17.51 -30.71 -15.67
C ALA A 264 -18.21 -31.87 -16.42
N LYS A 265 -18.16 -33.08 -15.89
CA LYS A 265 -18.82 -34.23 -16.46
C LYS A 265 -20.36 -34.12 -16.37
N GLU A 266 -20.86 -33.79 -15.19
CA GLU A 266 -22.30 -33.61 -14.95
C GLU A 266 -22.89 -32.47 -15.78
N ILE A 267 -22.20 -31.34 -15.82
CA ILE A 267 -22.60 -30.15 -16.59
C ILE A 267 -22.70 -30.46 -18.08
N ARG A 268 -21.74 -31.23 -18.61
CA ARG A 268 -21.76 -31.65 -20.04
C ARG A 268 -22.83 -32.66 -20.33
N VAL A 269 -23.05 -33.64 -19.46
CA VAL A 269 -24.09 -34.65 -19.64
C VAL A 269 -25.49 -34.04 -19.57
N MET A 270 -25.69 -33.03 -18.74
CA MET A 270 -26.98 -32.33 -18.58
C MET A 270 -27.15 -31.14 -19.55
N ASP A 271 -26.18 -30.86 -20.41
CA ASP A 271 -26.14 -29.73 -21.37
C ASP A 271 -26.40 -28.37 -20.72
N LEU A 272 -25.86 -28.17 -19.52
CA LEU A 272 -26.04 -26.94 -18.72
C LEU A 272 -25.00 -25.86 -19.01
N SER A 273 -24.04 -26.12 -19.93
CA SER A 273 -22.94 -25.23 -20.22
C SER A 273 -23.42 -23.87 -20.75
N GLU A 274 -24.27 -23.87 -21.78
CA GLU A 274 -24.77 -22.62 -22.38
C GLU A 274 -25.68 -21.80 -21.44
N PRO A 275 -26.66 -22.40 -20.74
CA PRO A 275 -27.47 -21.69 -19.76
C PRO A 275 -26.65 -21.07 -18.61
N MET A 276 -25.53 -21.70 -18.20
CA MET A 276 -24.65 -21.16 -17.17
C MET A 276 -23.83 -19.99 -17.70
N ILE A 277 -23.36 -20.06 -18.95
CA ILE A 277 -22.61 -18.94 -19.58
C ILE A 277 -23.54 -17.75 -19.80
N GLU A 278 -24.77 -17.96 -20.18
CA GLU A 278 -25.76 -16.91 -20.36
C GLU A 278 -26.08 -16.18 -19.02
N ARG A 279 -26.19 -16.96 -17.94
CA ARG A 279 -26.37 -16.37 -16.59
C ARG A 279 -25.13 -15.68 -16.03
N TYR A 280 -23.97 -15.99 -16.57
CA TYR A 280 -22.72 -15.30 -16.22
C TYR A 280 -22.61 -13.94 -16.92
N ARG A 281 -23.16 -13.79 -18.14
CA ARG A 281 -23.21 -12.53 -18.90
C ARG A 281 -24.16 -11.52 -18.23
#